data_6354d8dfc4451c2c22c2e54064cabedc
#
_entry.id   6354d8dfc4451c2c22c2e54064cabedc
#
_cell.length_a   1.000
_cell.length_b   1.000
_cell.length_c   1.000
_cell.angle_alpha   90.00
_cell.angle_beta   90.00
_cell.angle_gamma   90.00
#
_symmetry.space_group_name_H-M   'P 1'
#
loop_
_entity.id
_entity.type
_entity.pdbx_description
1 polymer ?
#
loop_
_entity_poly.entity_id
_entity_poly.type
_entity_poly.pdbx_seq_one_letter_code
_entity_poly.pdbx_strand_id
1 'polypeptide(L)'
;MESRIKTLREKRGIIQEILAAELGITQQMLSKYEKDVTVIKVDILKKLAEYFNVTTDYLLGMSDVKRDLTGQIKLNETLDEYYDMIEVYKKLDQYDQELVWSLLQIVRKNEEKKKKDRENDKSSNL
;
A
#
# COMPACT_ATOMS: atom_id res chain seq x y z
N MET A 1 -20.30 10.28 -4.01
CA MET A 1 -19.36 9.36 -4.70
C MET A 1 -18.43 8.77 -3.68
N GLU A 2 -18.29 7.46 -3.68
CA GLU A 2 -17.30 6.82 -2.82
C GLU A 2 -15.89 7.22 -3.23
N SER A 3 -15.05 7.47 -2.24
CA SER A 3 -13.63 7.77 -2.47
C SER A 3 -12.93 6.55 -3.05
N ARG A 4 -12.16 6.74 -4.09
CA ARG A 4 -11.33 5.68 -4.67
C ARG A 4 -10.27 5.17 -3.68
N ILE A 5 -9.80 6.04 -2.79
CA ILE A 5 -8.87 5.68 -1.71
C ILE A 5 -9.52 4.63 -0.79
N LYS A 6 -10.74 4.91 -0.34
CA LYS A 6 -11.50 4.02 0.51
C LYS A 6 -11.77 2.68 -0.19
N THR A 7 -12.19 2.73 -1.45
CA THR A 7 -12.47 1.52 -2.25
C THR A 7 -11.21 0.66 -2.41
N LEU A 8 -10.07 1.26 -2.73
CA LEU A 8 -8.80 0.54 -2.86
C LEU A 8 -8.35 -0.06 -1.53
N ARG A 9 -8.49 0.71 -0.45
CA ARG A 9 -8.15 0.25 0.90
C ARG A 9 -8.99 -0.97 1.31
N GLU A 10 -10.30 -0.88 1.13
CA GLU A 10 -11.24 -1.95 1.48
C GLU A 10 -11.02 -3.21 0.66
N LYS A 11 -10.71 -3.07 -0.63
CA LYS A 11 -10.38 -4.22 -1.49
C LYS A 11 -9.15 -4.98 -1.00
N ARG A 12 -8.19 -4.29 -0.40
CA ARG A 12 -7.00 -4.91 0.19
C ARG A 12 -7.22 -5.39 1.62
N GLY A 13 -8.40 -5.18 2.18
CA GLY A 13 -8.71 -5.57 3.56
C GLY A 13 -7.91 -4.81 4.61
N ILE A 14 -7.50 -3.57 4.32
CA ILE A 14 -6.66 -2.76 5.19
C ILE A 14 -7.54 -1.76 5.95
N ILE A 15 -7.38 -1.68 7.28
CA ILE A 15 -8.09 -0.69 8.08
C ILE A 15 -7.40 0.67 8.01
N GLN A 16 -8.14 1.75 8.29
CA GLN A 16 -7.62 3.12 8.20
C GLN A 16 -6.36 3.33 9.05
N GLU A 17 -6.31 2.79 10.25
CA GLU A 17 -5.15 2.94 11.15
C GLU A 17 -3.85 2.45 10.51
N ILE A 18 -3.91 1.30 9.84
CA ILE A 18 -2.75 0.69 9.18
C ILE A 18 -2.29 1.55 8.00
N LEU A 19 -3.23 1.95 7.15
CA LEU A 19 -2.89 2.80 6.01
C LEU A 19 -2.35 4.16 6.46
N ALA A 20 -2.97 4.78 7.46
CA ALA A 20 -2.50 6.05 8.00
C ALA A 20 -1.06 5.95 8.52
N ALA A 21 -0.74 4.88 9.24
CA ALA A 21 0.62 4.62 9.73
C ALA A 21 1.62 4.48 8.58
N GLU A 22 1.25 3.80 7.51
CA GLU A 22 2.09 3.65 6.31
C GLU A 22 2.39 4.99 5.64
N LEU A 23 1.41 5.90 5.66
CA LEU A 23 1.55 7.22 5.05
C LEU A 23 2.19 8.26 5.99
N GLY A 24 2.38 7.91 7.27
CA GLY A 24 2.91 8.83 8.26
C GLY A 24 1.93 9.93 8.67
N ILE A 25 0.63 9.65 8.62
CA ILE A 25 -0.44 10.57 9.00
C ILE A 25 -1.33 9.94 10.07
N THR A 26 -2.20 10.75 10.67
CA THR A 26 -3.18 10.25 11.65
C THR A 26 -4.37 9.59 10.95
N GLN A 27 -5.07 8.72 11.68
CA GLN A 27 -6.30 8.11 11.19
C GLN A 27 -7.36 9.16 10.85
N GLN A 28 -7.45 10.21 11.66
CA GLN A 28 -8.39 11.30 11.44
C GLN A 28 -8.11 12.04 10.13
N MET A 29 -6.84 12.27 9.81
CA MET A 29 -6.43 12.87 8.53
C MET A 29 -6.81 11.97 7.36
N LEU A 30 -6.55 10.67 7.46
CA LEU A 30 -6.92 9.71 6.42
C LEU A 30 -8.44 9.67 6.22
N SER A 31 -9.20 9.63 7.32
CA SER A 31 -10.67 9.66 7.26
C SER A 31 -11.17 10.89 6.52
N LYS A 32 -10.58 12.05 6.77
CA LYS A 32 -10.91 13.30 6.07
C LYS A 32 -10.56 13.20 4.58
N TYR A 33 -9.40 12.65 4.24
CA TYR A 33 -8.96 12.49 2.86
C TYR A 33 -9.86 11.52 2.07
N GLU A 34 -10.34 10.48 2.72
CA GLU A 34 -11.28 9.53 2.10
C GLU A 34 -12.64 10.17 1.80
N LYS A 35 -13.02 11.21 2.55
CA LYS A 35 -14.28 11.95 2.33
C LYS A 35 -14.12 13.05 1.29
N ASP A 36 -12.95 13.68 1.24
CA ASP A 36 -12.69 14.83 0.37
C ASP A 36 -11.26 14.78 -0.14
N VAL A 37 -11.09 14.32 -1.37
CA VAL A 37 -9.77 14.20 -2.00
C VAL A 37 -9.14 15.55 -2.32
N THR A 38 -9.94 16.63 -2.36
CA THR A 38 -9.43 17.97 -2.71
C THR A 38 -8.53 18.57 -1.62
N VAL A 39 -8.60 18.05 -0.40
CA VAL A 39 -7.79 18.55 0.73
C VAL A 39 -6.49 17.79 0.93
N ILE A 40 -6.22 16.76 0.11
CA ILE A 40 -5.01 15.94 0.25
C ILE A 40 -3.78 16.75 -0.17
N LYS A 41 -2.76 16.75 0.70
CA LYS A 41 -1.45 17.33 0.35
C LYS A 41 -0.79 16.53 -0.76
N VAL A 42 -0.06 17.21 -1.64
CA VAL A 42 0.56 16.58 -2.82
C VAL A 42 1.50 15.44 -2.43
N ASP A 43 2.29 15.60 -1.38
CA ASP A 43 3.21 14.57 -0.91
C ASP A 43 2.47 13.29 -0.46
N ILE A 44 1.34 13.44 0.23
CA ILE A 44 0.51 12.30 0.66
C ILE A 44 -0.20 11.67 -0.54
N LEU A 45 -0.66 12.48 -1.48
CA LEU A 45 -1.27 11.99 -2.71
C LEU A 45 -0.31 11.11 -3.51
N LYS A 46 0.95 11.53 -3.63
CA LYS A 46 2.00 10.74 -4.28
C LYS A 46 2.26 9.41 -3.56
N LYS A 47 2.33 9.43 -2.23
CA LYS A 47 2.49 8.21 -1.42
C LYS A 47 1.34 7.24 -1.62
N LEU A 48 0.10 7.74 -1.66
CA LEU A 48 -1.08 6.93 -1.92
C LEU A 48 -1.04 6.29 -3.31
N ALA A 49 -0.65 7.07 -4.33
CA ALA A 49 -0.52 6.58 -5.70
C ALA A 49 0.52 5.45 -5.79
N GLU A 50 1.66 5.61 -5.13
CA GLU A 50 2.71 4.59 -5.06
C GLU A 50 2.24 3.36 -4.28
N TYR A 51 1.60 3.56 -3.15
CA TYR A 51 1.13 2.47 -2.29
C TYR A 51 0.14 1.56 -3.03
N PHE A 52 -0.82 2.16 -3.73
CA PHE A 52 -1.85 1.41 -4.46
C PHE A 52 -1.46 1.09 -5.91
N ASN A 53 -0.30 1.56 -6.37
CA ASN A 53 0.15 1.43 -7.75
C ASN A 53 -0.91 1.90 -8.74
N VAL A 54 -1.37 3.13 -8.54
CA VAL A 54 -2.34 3.81 -9.42
C VAL A 54 -1.85 5.22 -9.71
N THR A 55 -2.44 5.87 -10.70
CA THR A 55 -2.12 7.26 -11.01
C THR A 55 -2.77 8.21 -10.00
N THR A 56 -2.20 9.39 -9.82
CA THR A 56 -2.81 10.45 -9.01
C THR A 56 -4.13 10.90 -9.62
N ASP A 57 -4.22 10.95 -10.95
CA ASP A 57 -5.47 11.30 -11.66
C ASP A 57 -6.60 10.31 -11.33
N TYR A 58 -6.28 9.03 -11.25
CA TYR A 58 -7.25 8.01 -10.83
C TYR A 58 -7.75 8.28 -9.41
N LEU A 59 -6.85 8.56 -8.48
CA LEU A 59 -7.20 8.84 -7.08
C LEU A 59 -8.09 10.08 -6.96
N LEU A 60 -7.84 11.10 -7.79
CA LEU A 60 -8.60 12.35 -7.79
C LEU A 60 -9.91 12.26 -8.56
N GLY A 61 -10.19 11.13 -9.20
CA GLY A 61 -11.40 10.96 -10.00
C GLY A 61 -11.34 11.64 -11.37
N MET A 62 -10.17 12.08 -11.80
CA MET A 62 -9.98 12.76 -13.09
C MET A 62 -9.81 11.78 -14.25
N SER A 63 -9.51 10.52 -13.97
CA SER A 63 -9.36 9.47 -14.97
C SER A 63 -9.85 8.15 -14.41
N ASP A 64 -10.44 7.31 -15.26
CA ASP A 64 -10.83 5.94 -14.91
C ASP A 64 -9.70 4.94 -15.15
N VAL A 65 -8.58 5.39 -15.69
CA VAL A 65 -7.41 4.55 -15.94
C VAL A 65 -6.56 4.47 -14.68
N LYS A 66 -6.53 3.28 -14.04
CA LYS A 66 -5.78 3.07 -12.79
C LYS A 66 -4.28 3.25 -12.96
N ARG A 67 -3.73 2.74 -14.08
CA ARG A 67 -2.28 2.71 -14.30
C ARG A 67 -1.97 3.17 -15.71
N ASP A 68 -0.87 3.91 -15.85
CA ASP A 68 -0.32 4.20 -17.16
C ASP A 68 0.40 2.97 -17.73
N LEU A 69 0.95 3.08 -18.95
CA LEU A 69 1.64 1.98 -19.60
C LEU A 69 2.81 1.44 -18.77
N THR A 70 3.61 2.34 -18.18
CA THR A 70 4.76 1.97 -17.33
C THR A 70 4.31 1.17 -16.10
N GLY A 71 3.26 1.63 -15.42
CA GLY A 71 2.70 0.94 -14.26
C GLY A 71 2.13 -0.43 -14.62
N GLN A 72 1.52 -0.56 -15.80
CA GLN A 72 1.00 -1.85 -16.28
C GLN A 72 2.13 -2.84 -16.60
N ILE A 73 3.19 -2.39 -17.25
CA ILE A 73 4.36 -3.22 -17.54
C ILE A 73 5.00 -3.72 -16.24
N LYS A 74 5.19 -2.83 -15.28
CA LYS A 74 5.75 -3.17 -13.96
C LYS A 74 4.90 -4.22 -13.25
N LEU A 75 3.58 -4.08 -13.29
CA LEU A 75 2.67 -5.05 -12.69
C LEU A 75 2.79 -6.41 -13.38
N ASN A 76 2.85 -6.43 -14.71
CA ASN A 76 2.99 -7.68 -15.48
C ASN A 76 4.31 -8.39 -15.14
N GLU A 77 5.42 -7.66 -15.05
CA GLU A 77 6.71 -8.21 -14.65
C GLU A 77 6.65 -8.82 -13.25
N THR A 78 6.01 -8.14 -12.31
CA THR A 78 5.81 -8.63 -10.94
C THR A 78 4.96 -9.90 -10.93
N LEU A 79 3.88 -9.95 -11.71
CA LEU A 79 3.03 -11.13 -11.82
C LEU A 79 3.79 -12.33 -12.39
N ASP A 80 4.60 -12.11 -13.43
CA ASP A 80 5.41 -13.18 -14.00
C ASP A 80 6.41 -13.75 -13.00
N GLU A 81 7.08 -12.86 -12.24
CA GLU A 81 8.08 -13.24 -11.25
C GLU A 81 7.49 -14.05 -10.10
N TYR A 82 6.30 -13.69 -9.63
CA TYR A 82 5.66 -14.31 -8.46
C TYR A 82 4.46 -15.18 -8.80
N TYR A 83 4.30 -15.55 -10.07
CA TYR A 83 3.13 -16.28 -10.54
C TYR A 83 2.89 -17.59 -9.76
N ASP A 84 3.93 -18.39 -9.58
CA ASP A 84 3.81 -19.67 -8.88
C ASP A 84 3.37 -19.50 -7.43
N MET A 85 3.92 -18.49 -6.75
CA MET A 85 3.54 -18.14 -5.36
C MET A 85 2.07 -17.74 -5.28
N ILE A 86 1.59 -16.93 -6.24
CA ILE A 86 0.19 -16.49 -6.30
C ILE A 86 -0.72 -17.70 -6.50
N GLU A 87 -0.38 -18.62 -7.37
CA GLU A 87 -1.18 -19.81 -7.64
C GLU A 87 -1.27 -20.72 -6.41
N VAL A 88 -0.18 -20.92 -5.70
CA VAL A 88 -0.18 -21.69 -4.44
C VAL A 88 -1.07 -21.00 -3.40
N TYR A 89 -0.91 -19.70 -3.22
CA TYR A 89 -1.68 -18.91 -2.24
C TYR A 89 -3.19 -18.99 -2.50
N LYS A 90 -3.59 -18.89 -3.77
CA LYS A 90 -5.01 -18.96 -4.17
C LYS A 90 -5.66 -20.29 -3.80
N LYS A 91 -4.90 -21.38 -3.79
CA LYS A 91 -5.40 -22.73 -3.48
C LYS A 91 -5.51 -23.01 -1.99
N LEU A 92 -4.92 -22.14 -1.16
CA LEU A 92 -5.01 -22.27 0.30
C LEU A 92 -6.42 -21.92 0.77
N ASP A 93 -6.86 -22.56 1.86
CA ASP A 93 -8.11 -22.15 2.51
C ASP A 93 -7.92 -20.80 3.22
N GLN A 94 -9.03 -20.26 3.72
CA GLN A 94 -9.01 -18.94 4.38
C GLN A 94 -8.08 -18.91 5.58
N TYR A 95 -8.02 -19.96 6.37
CA TYR A 95 -7.19 -20.02 7.57
C TYR A 95 -5.70 -20.00 7.22
N ASP A 96 -5.31 -20.76 6.22
CA ASP A 96 -3.91 -20.81 5.78
C ASP A 96 -3.49 -19.50 5.09
N GLN A 97 -4.40 -18.88 4.33
CA GLN A 97 -4.16 -17.56 3.75
C GLN A 97 -3.92 -16.50 4.83
N GLU A 98 -4.73 -16.50 5.89
CA GLU A 98 -4.58 -15.59 7.02
C GLU A 98 -3.25 -15.82 7.75
N LEU A 99 -2.84 -17.08 7.90
CA LEU A 99 -1.55 -17.43 8.52
C LEU A 99 -0.39 -16.88 7.69
N VAL A 100 -0.41 -17.09 6.38
CA VAL A 100 0.63 -16.56 5.47
C VAL A 100 0.69 -15.03 5.56
N TRP A 101 -0.47 -14.38 5.54
CA TRP A 101 -0.54 -12.92 5.66
C TRP A 101 0.04 -12.43 6.98
N SER A 102 -0.27 -13.09 8.08
CA SER A 102 0.26 -12.77 9.41
C SER A 102 1.79 -12.89 9.44
N LEU A 103 2.34 -13.94 8.83
CA LEU A 103 3.80 -14.13 8.73
C LEU A 103 4.46 -13.00 7.92
N LEU A 104 3.83 -12.59 6.81
CA LEU A 104 4.32 -11.47 6.00
C LEU A 104 4.34 -10.17 6.79
N GLN A 105 3.32 -9.92 7.62
CA GLN A 105 3.28 -8.73 8.48
C GLN A 105 4.40 -8.74 9.52
N ILE A 106 4.71 -9.90 10.10
CA ILE A 106 5.81 -10.05 11.05
C ILE A 106 7.15 -9.76 10.36
N VAL A 107 7.38 -10.32 9.19
CA VAL A 107 8.61 -10.08 8.40
C VAL A 107 8.75 -8.59 8.07
N ARG A 108 7.67 -7.94 7.69
CA ARG A 108 7.64 -6.52 7.38
C ARG A 108 8.08 -5.67 8.59
N LYS A 109 7.53 -5.97 9.76
CA LYS A 109 7.94 -5.29 11.01
C LYS A 109 9.42 -5.49 11.32
N ASN A 110 9.94 -6.71 11.09
CA ASN A 110 11.36 -7.01 11.28
C ASN A 110 12.24 -6.20 10.32
N GLU A 111 11.82 -6.03 9.08
CA GLU A 111 12.56 -5.21 8.10
C GLU A 111 12.62 -3.73 8.52
N GLU A 112 11.52 -3.19 9.02
CA GLU A 112 11.49 -1.83 9.55
C GLU A 112 12.44 -1.66 10.74
N LYS A 113 12.46 -2.64 11.65
CA LYS A 113 13.37 -2.66 12.79
C LYS A 113 14.82 -2.73 12.35
N LYS A 114 15.14 -3.58 11.37
CA LYS A 114 16.49 -3.68 10.80
C LYS A 114 16.95 -2.35 10.18
N LYS A 115 16.06 -1.65 9.47
CA LYS A 115 16.35 -0.33 8.91
C LYS A 115 16.67 0.69 9.99
N LYS A 116 15.88 0.74 11.07
CA LYS A 116 16.13 1.63 12.21
C LYS A 116 17.47 1.34 12.87
N ASP A 117 17.80 0.07 13.07
CA ASP A 117 19.06 -0.35 13.65
C ASP A 117 20.24 0.07 12.76
N ARG A 118 20.14 -0.08 11.44
CA ARG A 118 21.17 0.38 10.49
C ARG A 118 21.35 1.89 10.52
N GLU A 119 20.26 2.66 10.58
CA GLU A 119 20.29 4.11 10.67
C GLU A 119 20.93 4.57 11.98
N ASN A 120 20.61 3.91 13.09
CA ASN A 120 21.22 4.19 14.39
C ASN A 120 22.73 3.89 14.39
N ASP A 121 23.17 2.78 13.78
CA ASP A 121 24.57 2.44 13.63
C ASP A 121 25.33 3.48 12.81
N LYS A 122 24.74 3.98 11.73
CA LYS A 122 25.33 5.06 10.92
C LYS A 122 25.43 6.36 11.70
N SER A 123 24.45 6.67 12.56
CA SER A 123 24.46 7.86 13.41
C SER A 123 25.52 7.78 14.51
N SER A 124 25.81 6.58 15.03
CA SER A 124 26.79 6.38 16.09
C SER A 124 28.22 6.37 15.59
N ASN A 125 28.46 6.22 14.29
CA ASN A 125 29.77 6.23 13.66
C ASN A 125 30.23 7.63 13.19
N LEU A 126 29.43 8.63 13.48
CA LEU A 126 29.77 10.02 13.27
C LEU A 126 30.31 10.64 14.57
#